data_5c0128afee39c6fe27ef4cc190e343fe
#
_entry.id   5c0128afee39c6fe27ef4cc190e343fe
#
_cell.length_a   1.000
_cell.length_b   1.000
_cell.length_c   1.000
_cell.angle_alpha   90.00
_cell.angle_beta   90.00
_cell.angle_gamma   90.00
#
_symmetry.space_group_name_H-M   'P 1'
#
loop_
_entity.id
_entity.type
_entity.pdbx_description
1 polymer ?
#
loop_
_entity_poly.entity_id
_entity_poly.type
_entity_poly.pdbx_seq_one_letter_code
_entity_poly.pdbx_strand_id
1 'polypeptide(L)'
;MTELKLATAPVSWGIWEQTIERPDLVPPRPLLETVTAMGYRALETGPPGYLAENGASAVELIEPFEVDLVATFLPLRLDDEEGFRKDLDALDLTTEVLAATGGGIVLLADAERPERAVVSGQPEKMAQRALSAEQLDRAADRLERAVERCAERGLRAALHPHAATYVESEEETEAILERTSPALGLCVDTGHTLVGSGDPVGLARRHADRLSHVHLKDVDERVLSRLRAGEIDMDEAWAAGIFCPFGEGVVPLSEFLAQREVRSLDGYAVLEQDRMAVRIEDLPAVREVEERNLQRVREWLSRAVT
;
A
#
# COMPACT_ATOMS: atom_id res chain seq x y z
N MET A 1 -8.51 -2.30 -24.90
CA MET A 1 -8.33 -2.29 -23.43
C MET A 1 -6.98 -1.65 -23.18
N THR A 2 -6.90 -0.62 -22.36
CA THR A 2 -5.61 -0.06 -21.89
C THR A 2 -4.87 -1.15 -21.14
N GLU A 3 -3.57 -1.29 -21.39
CA GLU A 3 -2.71 -2.23 -20.67
C GLU A 3 -2.57 -1.75 -19.20
N LEU A 4 -2.69 -2.65 -18.24
CA LEU A 4 -2.50 -2.34 -16.82
C LEU A 4 -1.06 -1.83 -16.61
N LYS A 5 -0.92 -0.63 -16.08
CA LYS A 5 0.37 -0.02 -15.80
C LYS A 5 0.97 -0.60 -14.53
N LEU A 6 2.28 -0.85 -14.53
CA LEU A 6 3.01 -1.38 -13.39
C LEU A 6 3.88 -0.31 -12.74
N ALA A 7 3.88 -0.29 -11.42
CA ALA A 7 4.74 0.54 -10.59
C ALA A 7 5.39 -0.29 -9.49
N THR A 8 6.30 0.30 -8.73
CA THR A 8 6.85 -0.25 -7.49
C THR A 8 6.79 0.79 -6.37
N ALA A 9 7.07 0.38 -5.14
CA ALA A 9 7.06 1.27 -3.99
C ALA A 9 8.33 1.12 -3.14
N PRO A 10 8.76 2.20 -2.45
CA PRO A 10 9.97 2.19 -1.62
C PRO A 10 9.97 1.12 -0.52
N VAL A 11 8.82 0.66 -0.04
CA VAL A 11 8.69 -0.40 0.98
C VAL A 11 9.32 -1.72 0.52
N SER A 12 9.29 -2.03 -0.78
CA SER A 12 10.00 -3.19 -1.35
C SER A 12 11.52 -3.11 -1.20
N TRP A 13 12.02 -1.94 -0.93
CA TRP A 13 13.44 -1.62 -0.74
C TRP A 13 13.76 -1.28 0.72
N GLY A 14 12.87 -1.65 1.65
CA GLY A 14 13.03 -1.47 3.08
C GLY A 14 12.86 -0.03 3.56
N ILE A 15 12.17 0.81 2.79
CA ILE A 15 11.97 2.24 3.05
C ILE A 15 10.51 2.47 3.41
N TRP A 16 10.25 2.76 4.67
CA TRP A 16 8.93 3.03 5.24
C TRP A 16 9.05 3.88 6.51
N GLU A 17 7.97 4.25 7.16
CA GLU A 17 7.91 5.24 8.23
C GLU A 17 8.86 4.95 9.39
N GLN A 18 9.01 3.66 9.75
CA GLN A 18 9.88 3.26 10.87
C GLN A 18 11.37 3.18 10.49
N THR A 19 11.70 3.22 9.20
CA THR A 19 13.09 3.08 8.73
C THR A 19 13.69 4.37 8.21
N ILE A 20 12.90 5.40 7.95
CA ILE A 20 13.33 6.65 7.27
C ILE A 20 14.48 7.36 7.98
N GLU A 21 14.60 7.23 9.30
CA GLU A 21 15.68 7.85 10.09
C GLU A 21 16.97 7.01 10.15
N ARG A 22 16.99 5.84 9.54
CA ARG A 22 18.17 4.97 9.56
C ARG A 22 19.28 5.52 8.68
N PRO A 23 20.53 5.60 9.19
CA PRO A 23 21.66 6.15 8.42
C PRO A 23 22.15 5.24 7.29
N ASP A 24 21.78 3.96 7.31
CA ASP A 24 22.16 2.94 6.33
C ASP A 24 21.07 2.65 5.30
N LEU A 25 20.01 3.44 5.28
CA LEU A 25 18.90 3.33 4.35
C LEU A 25 19.35 3.59 2.90
N VAL A 26 18.70 2.93 1.94
CA VAL A 26 18.92 3.21 0.52
C VAL A 26 18.50 4.65 0.21
N PRO A 27 19.42 5.53 -0.27
CA PRO A 27 19.06 6.90 -0.59
C PRO A 27 18.17 6.99 -1.85
N PRO A 28 17.42 8.09 -2.05
CA PRO A 28 16.49 8.25 -3.17
C PRO A 28 17.11 8.03 -4.55
N ARG A 29 18.28 8.65 -4.83
CA ARG A 29 18.90 8.55 -6.15
C ARG A 29 19.34 7.12 -6.52
N PRO A 30 20.06 6.35 -5.69
CA PRO A 30 20.34 4.93 -5.92
C PRO A 30 19.09 4.08 -6.11
N LEU A 31 18.00 4.37 -5.40
CA LEU A 31 16.71 3.70 -5.63
C LEU A 31 16.19 4.00 -7.04
N LEU A 32 16.11 5.28 -7.43
CA LEU A 32 15.63 5.69 -8.76
C LEU A 32 16.49 5.08 -9.89
N GLU A 33 17.81 5.08 -9.75
CA GLU A 33 18.74 4.41 -10.68
C GLU A 33 18.42 2.92 -10.82
N THR A 34 18.15 2.25 -9.71
CA THR A 34 17.85 0.83 -9.67
C THR A 34 16.51 0.53 -10.35
N VAL A 35 15.42 1.19 -9.94
CA VAL A 35 14.08 0.88 -10.46
C VAL A 35 13.93 1.24 -11.93
N THR A 36 14.57 2.33 -12.39
CA THR A 36 14.55 2.71 -13.81
C THR A 36 15.36 1.74 -14.68
N ALA A 37 16.50 1.23 -14.16
CA ALA A 37 17.28 0.20 -14.83
C ALA A 37 16.53 -1.13 -14.99
N MET A 38 15.58 -1.44 -14.07
CA MET A 38 14.67 -2.58 -14.17
C MET A 38 13.53 -2.35 -15.18
N GLY A 39 13.37 -1.13 -15.67
CA GLY A 39 12.34 -0.75 -16.64
C GLY A 39 11.05 -0.23 -16.02
N TYR A 40 11.02 0.11 -14.74
CA TYR A 40 9.92 0.88 -14.16
C TYR A 40 9.94 2.33 -14.68
N ARG A 41 8.75 2.90 -14.83
CA ARG A 41 8.52 4.31 -15.17
C ARG A 41 7.52 4.96 -14.22
N ALA A 42 7.16 4.24 -13.16
CA ALA A 42 6.24 4.70 -12.14
C ALA A 42 6.67 4.18 -10.77
N LEU A 43 6.59 5.02 -9.75
CA LEU A 43 7.00 4.75 -8.38
C LEU A 43 6.02 5.43 -7.41
N GLU A 44 5.77 4.85 -6.27
CA GLU A 44 5.18 5.56 -5.14
C GLU A 44 6.21 6.41 -4.41
N THR A 45 5.76 7.44 -3.68
CA THR A 45 6.68 8.37 -3.01
C THR A 45 7.44 7.75 -1.84
N GLY A 46 6.89 6.70 -1.21
CA GLY A 46 7.32 6.23 0.11
C GLY A 46 6.93 7.21 1.22
N PRO A 47 7.52 7.04 2.41
CA PRO A 47 7.17 7.86 3.57
C PRO A 47 7.47 9.34 3.36
N PRO A 48 6.71 10.24 4.05
CA PRO A 48 6.91 11.68 3.96
C PRO A 48 8.36 12.10 4.18
N GLY A 49 8.90 12.91 3.26
CA GLY A 49 10.29 13.40 3.33
C GLY A 49 11.36 12.46 2.79
N TYR A 50 11.03 11.23 2.39
CA TYR A 50 12.03 10.32 1.81
C TYR A 50 12.55 10.80 0.45
N LEU A 51 11.68 10.97 -0.55
CA LEU A 51 12.14 11.42 -1.86
C LEU A 51 12.51 12.90 -1.85
N ALA A 52 11.72 13.73 -1.17
CA ALA A 52 11.90 15.17 -1.19
C ALA A 52 11.24 15.86 0.01
N GLU A 53 11.76 17.03 0.36
CA GLU A 53 11.20 17.89 1.41
C GLU A 53 10.03 18.76 0.93
N ASN A 54 9.87 18.94 -0.39
CA ASN A 54 8.82 19.73 -1.03
C ASN A 54 8.66 19.37 -2.50
N GLY A 55 7.63 19.90 -3.14
CA GLY A 55 7.33 19.61 -4.54
C GLY A 55 8.42 20.02 -5.52
N ALA A 56 9.11 21.14 -5.32
CA ALA A 56 10.15 21.58 -6.23
C ALA A 56 11.37 20.66 -6.21
N SER A 57 11.79 20.23 -5.01
CA SER A 57 12.89 19.26 -4.87
C SER A 57 12.52 17.87 -5.38
N ALA A 58 11.25 17.48 -5.30
CA ALA A 58 10.77 16.24 -5.91
C ALA A 58 10.88 16.26 -7.44
N VAL A 59 10.42 17.33 -8.09
CA VAL A 59 10.52 17.51 -9.55
C VAL A 59 11.98 17.45 -9.99
N GLU A 60 12.88 18.21 -9.33
CA GLU A 60 14.32 18.21 -9.65
C GLU A 60 14.94 16.81 -9.50
N LEU A 61 14.52 16.06 -8.47
CA LEU A 61 15.05 14.73 -8.23
C LEU A 61 14.65 13.73 -9.31
N ILE A 62 13.36 13.71 -9.73
CA ILE A 62 12.83 12.67 -10.64
C ILE A 62 13.04 12.99 -12.13
N GLU A 63 13.19 14.27 -12.52
CA GLU A 63 13.33 14.71 -13.90
C GLU A 63 14.38 13.91 -14.70
N PRO A 64 15.61 13.63 -14.18
CA PRO A 64 16.62 12.88 -14.92
C PRO A 64 16.27 11.40 -15.17
N PHE A 65 15.28 10.86 -14.45
CA PHE A 65 14.92 9.44 -14.48
C PHE A 65 13.68 9.14 -15.33
N GLU A 66 12.95 10.18 -15.76
CA GLU A 66 11.69 10.03 -16.50
C GLU A 66 10.71 9.07 -15.78
N VAL A 67 10.55 9.26 -14.45
CA VAL A 67 9.68 8.46 -13.59
C VAL A 67 8.50 9.32 -13.14
N ASP A 68 7.30 8.75 -13.21
CA ASP A 68 6.09 9.33 -12.64
C ASP A 68 5.95 8.93 -11.16
N LEU A 69 5.67 9.88 -10.28
CA LEU A 69 5.19 9.57 -8.94
C LEU A 69 3.67 9.40 -8.99
N VAL A 70 3.19 8.19 -8.68
CA VAL A 70 1.80 7.80 -8.99
C VAL A 70 0.90 7.67 -7.78
N ALA A 71 1.48 7.43 -6.61
CA ALA A 71 0.74 7.38 -5.36
C ALA A 71 1.64 7.69 -4.16
N THR A 72 1.01 7.94 -3.03
CA THR A 72 1.65 8.04 -1.71
C THR A 72 0.81 7.32 -0.68
N PHE A 73 1.45 6.53 0.18
CA PHE A 73 0.80 5.92 1.34
C PHE A 73 0.88 6.87 2.53
N LEU A 74 -0.21 6.99 3.28
CA LEU A 74 -0.27 7.81 4.48
C LEU A 74 -1.12 7.17 5.57
N PRO A 75 -0.53 6.75 6.71
CA PRO A 75 -1.26 6.28 7.86
C PRO A 75 -1.87 7.47 8.63
N LEU A 76 -3.14 7.34 9.00
CA LEU A 76 -3.92 8.33 9.75
C LEU A 76 -4.41 7.74 11.07
N ARG A 77 -4.35 8.49 12.15
CA ARG A 77 -4.93 8.08 13.44
C ARG A 77 -6.43 8.34 13.46
N LEU A 78 -7.18 7.41 12.85
CA LEU A 78 -8.63 7.55 12.65
C LEU A 78 -9.45 7.48 13.95
N ASP A 79 -8.91 6.96 15.03
CA ASP A 79 -9.54 6.87 16.36
C ASP A 79 -9.21 8.05 17.27
N ASP A 80 -8.17 8.86 16.96
CA ASP A 80 -7.66 9.97 17.76
C ASP A 80 -7.69 11.31 17.01
N GLU A 81 -8.49 12.25 17.48
CA GLU A 81 -8.63 13.58 16.84
C GLU A 81 -7.36 14.44 16.95
N GLU A 82 -6.62 14.37 18.06
CA GLU A 82 -5.38 15.14 18.20
C GLU A 82 -4.28 14.57 17.31
N GLY A 83 -4.18 13.25 17.29
CA GLY A 83 -3.28 12.54 16.41
C GLY A 83 -3.59 12.82 14.94
N PHE A 84 -4.84 12.68 14.55
CA PHE A 84 -5.27 12.95 13.17
C PHE A 84 -4.95 14.38 12.70
N ARG A 85 -5.08 15.41 13.56
CA ARG A 85 -4.67 16.77 13.17
C ARG A 85 -3.17 16.87 12.85
N LYS A 86 -2.33 16.13 13.57
CA LYS A 86 -0.89 16.10 13.27
C LYS A 86 -0.61 15.33 11.98
N ASP A 87 -1.42 14.30 11.69
CA ASP A 87 -1.29 13.53 10.44
C ASP A 87 -1.69 14.38 9.22
N LEU A 88 -2.56 15.38 9.37
CA LEU A 88 -2.88 16.32 8.30
C LEU A 88 -1.69 17.18 7.85
N ASP A 89 -0.71 17.45 8.72
CA ASP A 89 0.52 18.16 8.34
C ASP A 89 1.37 17.28 7.39
N ALA A 90 1.44 15.96 7.65
CA ALA A 90 2.08 15.01 6.76
C ALA A 90 1.31 14.84 5.45
N LEU A 91 -0.03 14.86 5.49
CA LEU A 91 -0.89 14.85 4.32
C LEU A 91 -0.62 16.08 3.42
N ASP A 92 -0.48 17.27 4.01
CA ASP A 92 -0.21 18.48 3.25
C ASP A 92 1.13 18.42 2.52
N LEU A 93 2.18 17.90 3.17
CA LEU A 93 3.49 17.70 2.54
C LEU A 93 3.43 16.67 1.39
N THR A 94 2.87 15.51 1.64
CA THR A 94 2.82 14.43 0.63
C THR A 94 1.95 14.81 -0.57
N THR A 95 0.82 15.51 -0.34
CA THR A 95 -0.04 16.01 -1.41
C THR A 95 0.62 17.13 -2.22
N GLU A 96 1.45 17.98 -1.61
CA GLU A 96 2.26 18.98 -2.31
C GLU A 96 3.25 18.29 -3.27
N VAL A 97 4.01 17.31 -2.77
CA VAL A 97 4.98 16.55 -3.56
C VAL A 97 4.30 15.86 -4.74
N LEU A 98 3.22 15.12 -4.48
CA LEU A 98 2.52 14.36 -5.50
C LEU A 98 1.86 15.27 -6.56
N ALA A 99 1.25 16.38 -6.14
CA ALA A 99 0.66 17.35 -7.07
C ALA A 99 1.71 18.04 -7.96
N ALA A 100 2.86 18.40 -7.41
CA ALA A 100 3.95 19.03 -8.15
C ALA A 100 4.57 18.12 -9.23
N THR A 101 4.49 16.80 -9.04
CA THR A 101 5.07 15.79 -9.92
C THR A 101 4.08 15.18 -10.92
N GLY A 102 2.92 15.80 -11.12
CA GLY A 102 1.94 15.38 -12.13
C GLY A 102 0.64 14.82 -11.56
N GLY A 103 0.52 14.69 -10.25
CA GLY A 103 -0.67 14.18 -9.57
C GLY A 103 -0.67 12.67 -9.42
N GLY A 104 -1.70 12.15 -8.76
CA GLY A 104 -1.82 10.72 -8.46
C GLY A 104 -2.93 10.44 -7.47
N ILE A 105 -2.72 9.40 -6.66
CA ILE A 105 -3.67 8.96 -5.64
C ILE A 105 -3.00 8.92 -4.27
N VAL A 106 -3.70 9.39 -3.24
CA VAL A 106 -3.27 9.29 -1.84
C VAL A 106 -3.94 8.06 -1.23
N LEU A 107 -3.13 7.12 -0.75
CA LEU A 107 -3.59 5.90 -0.11
C LEU A 107 -3.70 6.15 1.39
N LEU A 108 -4.93 6.33 1.85
CA LEU A 108 -5.27 6.63 3.24
C LEU A 108 -5.49 5.32 4.00
N ALA A 109 -4.64 5.00 4.93
CA ALA A 109 -4.78 3.86 5.83
C ALA A 109 -5.09 4.32 7.26
N ASP A 110 -5.72 3.46 8.07
CA ASP A 110 -5.65 3.65 9.51
C ASP A 110 -4.22 3.36 10.00
N ALA A 111 -3.76 4.07 11.02
CA ALA A 111 -2.43 3.84 11.57
C ALA A 111 -2.39 2.52 12.36
N GLU A 112 -1.27 1.83 12.32
CA GLU A 112 -1.03 0.61 13.09
C GLU A 112 -1.18 0.81 14.60
N ARG A 113 -1.66 -0.22 15.28
CA ARG A 113 -1.85 -0.24 16.73
C ARG A 113 -1.28 -1.52 17.34
N PRO A 114 -0.51 -1.43 18.44
CA PRO A 114 0.02 -2.62 19.13
C PRO A 114 -1.08 -3.60 19.53
N GLU A 115 -2.24 -3.11 19.99
CA GLU A 115 -3.38 -3.94 20.35
C GLU A 115 -4.05 -4.62 19.17
N ARG A 116 -3.88 -4.10 17.94
CA ARG A 116 -4.32 -4.75 16.71
C ARG A 116 -3.27 -5.73 16.19
N ALA A 117 -1.99 -5.39 16.29
CA ALA A 117 -0.89 -6.25 15.85
C ALA A 117 -0.93 -7.65 16.50
N VAL A 118 -1.27 -7.72 17.80
CA VAL A 118 -1.37 -9.01 18.53
C VAL A 118 -2.59 -9.87 18.15
N VAL A 119 -3.53 -9.36 17.38
CA VAL A 119 -4.73 -10.10 16.93
C VAL A 119 -4.87 -10.13 15.41
N SER A 120 -3.97 -9.49 14.67
CA SER A 120 -3.95 -9.45 13.21
C SER A 120 -4.03 -10.87 12.64
N GLY A 121 -4.82 -11.05 11.58
CA GLY A 121 -5.04 -12.35 10.97
C GLY A 121 -5.91 -13.34 11.77
N GLN A 122 -6.49 -12.92 12.91
CA GLN A 122 -7.32 -13.75 13.79
C GLN A 122 -8.76 -13.19 13.87
N PRO A 123 -9.66 -13.53 12.92
CA PRO A 123 -10.95 -12.85 12.73
C PRO A 123 -11.80 -12.70 13.99
N GLU A 124 -11.92 -13.77 14.80
CA GLU A 124 -12.72 -13.72 16.03
C GLU A 124 -12.16 -12.75 17.06
N LYS A 125 -10.83 -12.65 17.18
CA LYS A 125 -10.18 -11.72 18.11
C LYS A 125 -10.17 -10.29 17.57
N MET A 126 -10.03 -10.12 16.25
CA MET A 126 -10.16 -8.84 15.59
C MET A 126 -11.56 -8.26 15.80
N ALA A 127 -12.61 -9.05 15.59
CA ALA A 127 -14.01 -8.65 15.81
C ALA A 127 -14.27 -8.19 17.27
N GLN A 128 -13.64 -8.80 18.27
CA GLN A 128 -13.75 -8.39 19.66
C GLN A 128 -13.08 -7.02 19.96
N ARG A 129 -12.21 -6.57 19.07
CA ARG A 129 -11.49 -5.29 19.16
C ARG A 129 -11.86 -4.31 18.05
N ALA A 130 -12.93 -4.59 17.32
CA ALA A 130 -13.43 -3.71 16.27
C ALA A 130 -13.92 -2.38 16.87
N LEU A 131 -13.90 -1.34 16.05
CA LEU A 131 -14.47 -0.05 16.40
C LEU A 131 -15.99 -0.16 16.59
N SER A 132 -16.54 0.56 17.58
CA SER A 132 -17.98 0.72 17.72
C SER A 132 -18.56 1.55 16.55
N ALA A 133 -19.88 1.50 16.35
CA ALA A 133 -20.54 2.28 15.31
C ALA A 133 -20.20 3.78 15.40
N GLU A 134 -20.19 4.35 16.60
CA GLU A 134 -19.82 5.75 16.82
C GLU A 134 -18.34 6.04 16.50
N GLN A 135 -17.44 5.07 16.72
CA GLN A 135 -16.03 5.22 16.36
C GLN A 135 -15.85 5.13 14.86
N LEU A 136 -16.58 4.22 14.19
CA LEU A 136 -16.59 4.10 12.73
C LEU A 136 -17.11 5.38 12.07
N ASP A 137 -18.18 5.98 12.59
CA ASP A 137 -18.70 7.25 12.09
C ASP A 137 -17.64 8.35 12.20
N ARG A 138 -16.95 8.46 13.34
CA ARG A 138 -15.84 9.43 13.50
C ARG A 138 -14.64 9.14 12.59
N ALA A 139 -14.29 7.88 12.38
CA ALA A 139 -13.23 7.49 11.46
C ALA A 139 -13.58 7.87 10.01
N ALA A 140 -14.82 7.62 9.60
CA ALA A 140 -15.35 8.02 8.30
C ALA A 140 -15.33 9.54 8.10
N ASP A 141 -15.77 10.33 9.10
CA ASP A 141 -15.70 11.79 9.05
C ASP A 141 -14.27 12.32 8.88
N ARG A 142 -13.28 11.66 9.52
CA ARG A 142 -11.87 12.01 9.36
C ARG A 142 -11.34 11.67 7.97
N LEU A 143 -11.72 10.51 7.45
CA LEU A 143 -11.38 10.13 6.08
C LEU A 143 -11.97 11.11 5.05
N GLU A 144 -13.22 11.51 5.20
CA GLU A 144 -13.83 12.52 4.32
C GLU A 144 -13.06 13.86 4.36
N ARG A 145 -12.62 14.31 5.53
CA ARG A 145 -11.79 15.51 5.67
C ARG A 145 -10.43 15.35 4.96
N ALA A 146 -9.82 14.16 5.01
CA ALA A 146 -8.60 13.88 4.27
C ALA A 146 -8.83 13.82 2.75
N VAL A 147 -9.96 13.25 2.30
CA VAL A 147 -10.40 13.25 0.90
C VAL A 147 -10.57 14.67 0.37
N GLU A 148 -11.24 15.53 1.12
CA GLU A 148 -11.42 16.95 0.76
C GLU A 148 -10.06 17.65 0.60
N ARG A 149 -9.11 17.41 1.53
CA ARG A 149 -7.74 17.94 1.45
C ARG A 149 -6.99 17.50 0.18
N CYS A 150 -7.12 16.23 -0.18
CA CYS A 150 -6.55 15.71 -1.44
C CYS A 150 -7.18 16.40 -2.65
N ALA A 151 -8.50 16.54 -2.67
CA ALA A 151 -9.25 17.16 -3.76
C ALA A 151 -8.91 18.65 -3.97
N GLU A 152 -8.61 19.40 -2.90
CA GLU A 152 -8.14 20.80 -2.98
C GLU A 152 -6.86 20.96 -3.82
N ARG A 153 -6.05 19.89 -3.93
CA ARG A 153 -4.84 19.84 -4.75
C ARG A 153 -5.02 19.09 -6.08
N GLY A 154 -6.26 18.71 -6.42
CA GLY A 154 -6.58 17.96 -7.63
C GLY A 154 -6.16 16.47 -7.57
N LEU A 155 -5.94 15.93 -6.37
CA LEU A 155 -5.57 14.54 -6.15
C LEU A 155 -6.78 13.69 -5.81
N ARG A 156 -6.71 12.39 -6.16
CA ARG A 156 -7.66 11.38 -5.70
C ARG A 156 -7.21 10.80 -4.36
N ALA A 157 -8.14 10.16 -3.65
CA ALA A 157 -7.83 9.41 -2.43
C ALA A 157 -8.46 8.01 -2.51
N ALA A 158 -7.81 7.02 -1.90
CA ALA A 158 -8.34 5.68 -1.75
C ALA A 158 -8.07 5.15 -0.34
N LEU A 159 -9.05 4.45 0.22
CA LEU A 159 -8.86 3.66 1.43
C LEU A 159 -7.90 2.51 1.14
N HIS A 160 -6.91 2.36 1.99
CA HIS A 160 -5.97 1.22 1.95
C HIS A 160 -6.12 0.40 3.24
N PRO A 161 -6.92 -0.67 3.26
CA PRO A 161 -7.00 -1.59 4.40
C PRO A 161 -5.62 -2.20 4.68
N HIS A 162 -5.20 -2.19 5.95
CA HIS A 162 -3.83 -2.56 6.32
C HIS A 162 -3.80 -3.43 7.57
N ALA A 163 -2.91 -4.42 7.60
CA ALA A 163 -2.71 -5.29 8.76
C ALA A 163 -2.32 -4.48 10.00
N ALA A 164 -2.67 -4.99 11.18
CA ALA A 164 -2.42 -4.35 12.48
C ALA A 164 -3.15 -3.01 12.71
N THR A 165 -4.23 -2.74 11.95
CA THR A 165 -5.05 -1.52 12.07
C THR A 165 -6.50 -1.85 12.44
N TYR A 166 -7.33 -0.83 12.66
CA TYR A 166 -8.79 -1.00 12.84
C TYR A 166 -9.55 -1.11 11.51
N VAL A 167 -8.86 -1.06 10.37
CA VAL A 167 -9.41 -1.30 9.03
C VAL A 167 -8.54 -2.34 8.34
N GLU A 168 -8.64 -3.59 8.80
CA GLU A 168 -7.84 -4.72 8.32
C GLU A 168 -8.70 -5.78 7.62
N SER A 169 -9.82 -6.20 8.23
CA SER A 169 -10.71 -7.21 7.65
C SER A 169 -11.61 -6.65 6.54
N GLU A 170 -12.23 -7.54 5.77
CA GLU A 170 -13.23 -7.14 4.76
C GLU A 170 -14.43 -6.45 5.42
N GLU A 171 -14.90 -6.96 6.56
CA GLU A 171 -16.03 -6.37 7.29
C GLU A 171 -15.70 -4.95 7.79
N GLU A 172 -14.49 -4.73 8.30
CA GLU A 172 -14.02 -3.40 8.72
C GLU A 172 -13.89 -2.47 7.52
N THR A 173 -13.37 -2.97 6.40
CA THR A 173 -13.29 -2.23 5.13
C THR A 173 -14.67 -1.82 4.63
N GLU A 174 -15.61 -2.76 4.56
CA GLU A 174 -16.98 -2.51 4.12
C GLU A 174 -17.69 -1.51 5.04
N ALA A 175 -17.49 -1.64 6.36
CA ALA A 175 -18.06 -0.71 7.35
C ALA A 175 -17.60 0.75 7.15
N ILE A 176 -16.37 0.99 6.74
CA ILE A 176 -15.87 2.33 6.36
C ILE A 176 -16.42 2.76 5.01
N LEU A 177 -16.40 1.90 3.99
CA LEU A 177 -16.88 2.24 2.65
C LEU A 177 -18.37 2.58 2.62
N GLU A 178 -19.19 1.94 3.46
CA GLU A 178 -20.62 2.25 3.63
C GLU A 178 -20.88 3.64 4.24
N ARG A 179 -19.92 4.17 4.99
CA ARG A 179 -20.00 5.45 5.70
C ARG A 179 -19.34 6.60 4.96
N THR A 180 -18.61 6.32 3.91
CA THR A 180 -17.86 7.32 3.14
C THR A 180 -18.44 7.52 1.76
N SER A 181 -18.25 8.71 1.21
CA SER A 181 -18.69 9.07 -0.14
C SER A 181 -17.92 8.28 -1.22
N PRO A 182 -18.46 8.16 -2.44
CA PRO A 182 -17.75 7.57 -3.57
C PRO A 182 -16.46 8.30 -3.99
N ALA A 183 -16.20 9.48 -3.44
CA ALA A 183 -14.95 10.21 -3.65
C ALA A 183 -13.73 9.50 -3.02
N LEU A 184 -13.96 8.74 -1.94
CA LEU A 184 -12.95 7.82 -1.40
C LEU A 184 -12.99 6.52 -2.21
N GLY A 185 -11.97 6.28 -3.04
CA GLY A 185 -11.77 5.02 -3.74
C GLY A 185 -11.34 3.89 -2.80
N LEU A 186 -11.00 2.73 -3.38
CA LEU A 186 -10.44 1.59 -2.67
C LEU A 186 -9.11 1.19 -3.34
N CYS A 187 -8.08 1.03 -2.54
CA CYS A 187 -6.88 0.29 -2.88
C CYS A 187 -7.05 -1.14 -2.38
N VAL A 188 -7.06 -2.11 -3.29
CA VAL A 188 -7.00 -3.51 -2.90
C VAL A 188 -5.55 -3.95 -2.84
N ASP A 189 -5.06 -4.16 -1.63
CA ASP A 189 -3.78 -4.82 -1.38
C ASP A 189 -4.01 -6.32 -1.21
N THR A 190 -3.42 -7.11 -2.08
CA THR A 190 -3.67 -8.56 -2.12
C THR A 190 -3.10 -9.30 -0.91
N GLY A 191 -1.97 -8.84 -0.37
CA GLY A 191 -1.34 -9.43 0.80
C GLY A 191 -2.04 -9.04 2.09
N HIS A 192 -2.27 -7.75 2.33
CA HIS A 192 -2.97 -7.28 3.53
C HIS A 192 -4.40 -7.82 3.59
N THR A 193 -5.11 -7.87 2.47
CA THR A 193 -6.44 -8.49 2.41
C THR A 193 -6.39 -9.96 2.85
N LEU A 194 -5.41 -10.74 2.37
CA LEU A 194 -5.28 -12.15 2.76
C LEU A 194 -4.87 -12.30 4.23
N VAL A 195 -3.98 -11.45 4.74
CA VAL A 195 -3.60 -11.41 6.16
C VAL A 195 -4.82 -11.15 7.03
N GLY A 196 -5.65 -10.16 6.69
CA GLY A 196 -6.93 -9.86 7.34
C GLY A 196 -8.01 -10.93 7.15
N SER A 197 -7.64 -12.10 6.59
CA SER A 197 -8.52 -13.25 6.33
C SER A 197 -9.58 -13.02 5.25
N GLY A 198 -9.36 -12.02 4.40
CA GLY A 198 -10.21 -11.69 3.26
C GLY A 198 -9.85 -12.43 1.97
N ASP A 199 -10.68 -12.21 0.95
CA ASP A 199 -10.50 -12.69 -0.42
C ASP A 199 -10.22 -11.49 -1.35
N PRO A 200 -8.97 -11.25 -1.78
CA PRO A 200 -8.65 -10.10 -2.62
C PRO A 200 -9.34 -10.14 -3.99
N VAL A 201 -9.58 -11.35 -4.52
CA VAL A 201 -10.29 -11.55 -5.80
C VAL A 201 -11.75 -11.15 -5.67
N GLY A 202 -12.41 -11.59 -4.60
CA GLY A 202 -13.80 -11.24 -4.29
C GLY A 202 -13.95 -9.76 -3.93
N LEU A 203 -13.03 -9.21 -3.13
CA LEU A 203 -13.06 -7.81 -2.71
C LEU A 203 -12.98 -6.85 -3.92
N ALA A 204 -12.02 -7.06 -4.83
CA ALA A 204 -11.89 -6.25 -6.03
C ALA A 204 -13.14 -6.31 -6.92
N ARG A 205 -13.79 -7.48 -7.01
CA ARG A 205 -15.03 -7.66 -7.78
C ARG A 205 -16.23 -6.99 -7.14
N ARG A 206 -16.40 -7.11 -5.82
CA ARG A 206 -17.53 -6.50 -5.09
C ARG A 206 -17.48 -4.97 -5.11
N HIS A 207 -16.28 -4.40 -5.07
CA HIS A 207 -16.05 -2.95 -5.02
C HIS A 207 -15.44 -2.40 -6.31
N ALA A 208 -15.78 -2.98 -7.46
CA ALA A 208 -15.24 -2.60 -8.77
C ALA A 208 -15.45 -1.10 -9.10
N ASP A 209 -16.54 -0.51 -8.64
CA ASP A 209 -16.88 0.91 -8.77
C ASP A 209 -16.06 1.85 -7.88
N ARG A 210 -15.45 1.30 -6.84
CA ARG A 210 -14.55 2.03 -5.91
C ARG A 210 -13.08 1.70 -6.17
N LEU A 211 -12.77 0.63 -6.90
CA LEU A 211 -11.40 0.17 -7.17
C LEU A 211 -10.62 1.25 -7.95
N SER A 212 -9.60 1.81 -7.35
CA SER A 212 -8.83 2.92 -7.91
C SER A 212 -7.32 2.75 -7.85
N HIS A 213 -6.85 1.78 -7.08
CA HIS A 213 -5.44 1.41 -6.96
C HIS A 213 -5.31 -0.06 -6.53
N VAL A 214 -4.14 -0.65 -6.77
CA VAL A 214 -3.88 -2.05 -6.43
C VAL A 214 -2.44 -2.20 -5.95
N HIS A 215 -2.26 -2.85 -4.80
CA HIS A 215 -0.98 -3.38 -4.36
C HIS A 215 -0.95 -4.90 -4.53
N LEU A 216 0.09 -5.37 -5.19
CA LEU A 216 0.34 -6.79 -5.36
C LEU A 216 1.38 -7.23 -4.30
N LYS A 217 0.98 -8.09 -3.39
CA LYS A 217 1.83 -8.73 -2.39
C LYS A 217 1.53 -10.21 -2.36
N ASP A 218 2.55 -11.04 -2.20
CA ASP A 218 2.39 -12.48 -1.95
C ASP A 218 2.72 -12.81 -0.50
N VAL A 219 2.12 -13.85 0.06
CA VAL A 219 2.16 -14.16 1.49
C VAL A 219 2.66 -15.58 1.74
N ASP A 220 3.70 -15.72 2.56
CA ASP A 220 4.23 -17.04 2.97
C ASP A 220 3.23 -17.78 3.86
N GLU A 221 2.81 -18.97 3.41
CA GLU A 221 1.79 -19.78 4.09
C GLU A 221 2.20 -20.18 5.51
N ARG A 222 3.47 -20.45 5.74
CA ARG A 222 3.95 -20.93 7.06
C ARG A 222 3.94 -19.81 8.07
N VAL A 223 4.35 -18.60 7.66
CA VAL A 223 4.33 -17.42 8.53
C VAL A 223 2.88 -17.02 8.80
N LEU A 224 2.04 -16.99 7.77
CA LEU A 224 0.60 -16.70 7.90
C LEU A 224 -0.10 -17.69 8.85
N SER A 225 0.21 -18.99 8.75
CA SER A 225 -0.36 -20.01 9.62
C SER A 225 -0.01 -19.78 11.08
N ARG A 226 1.23 -19.38 11.40
CA ARG A 226 1.67 -19.04 12.75
C ARG A 226 0.99 -17.79 13.29
N LEU A 227 0.84 -16.76 12.46
CA LEU A 227 0.10 -15.53 12.79
C LEU A 227 -1.36 -15.86 13.14
N ARG A 228 -2.04 -16.61 12.27
CA ARG A 228 -3.44 -17.04 12.47
C ARG A 228 -3.64 -17.92 13.70
N ALA A 229 -2.64 -18.73 14.03
CA ALA A 229 -2.63 -19.52 15.27
C ALA A 229 -2.39 -18.67 16.54
N GLY A 230 -1.96 -17.41 16.38
CA GLY A 230 -1.57 -16.53 17.48
C GLY A 230 -0.26 -16.95 18.15
N GLU A 231 0.61 -17.66 17.42
CA GLU A 231 1.95 -18.04 17.86
C GLU A 231 2.95 -16.88 17.76
N ILE A 232 2.68 -15.96 16.86
CA ILE A 232 3.42 -14.72 16.61
C ILE A 232 2.41 -13.59 16.42
N ASP A 233 2.81 -12.36 16.69
CA ASP A 233 2.06 -11.16 16.32
C ASP A 233 2.46 -10.64 14.92
N MET A 234 1.88 -9.53 14.48
CA MET A 234 2.14 -9.01 13.14
C MET A 234 3.55 -8.47 12.99
N ASP A 235 4.13 -7.86 14.03
CA ASP A 235 5.51 -7.36 14.02
C ASP A 235 6.52 -8.51 13.84
N GLU A 236 6.29 -9.61 14.57
CA GLU A 236 7.07 -10.84 14.43
C GLU A 236 6.86 -11.50 13.05
N ALA A 237 5.65 -11.41 12.48
CA ALA A 237 5.36 -11.92 11.15
C ALA A 237 6.09 -11.12 10.06
N TRP A 238 6.14 -9.80 10.15
CA TRP A 238 6.96 -8.97 9.26
C TRP A 238 8.45 -9.32 9.37
N ALA A 239 8.95 -9.43 10.60
CA ALA A 239 10.35 -9.83 10.83
C ALA A 239 10.68 -11.23 10.30
N ALA A 240 9.68 -12.12 10.28
CA ALA A 240 9.79 -13.47 9.70
C ALA A 240 9.61 -13.52 8.17
N GLY A 241 9.33 -12.38 7.51
CA GLY A 241 9.17 -12.29 6.06
C GLY A 241 7.83 -12.81 5.57
N ILE A 242 6.73 -12.40 6.23
CA ILE A 242 5.38 -12.79 5.83
C ILE A 242 5.08 -12.43 4.37
N PHE A 243 5.61 -11.30 3.86
CA PHE A 243 5.52 -10.96 2.45
C PHE A 243 6.70 -11.54 1.70
N CYS A 244 6.43 -12.51 0.83
CA CYS A 244 7.43 -13.32 0.14
C CYS A 244 7.54 -12.97 -1.36
N PRO A 245 8.56 -13.47 -2.08
CA PRO A 245 8.64 -13.30 -3.53
C PRO A 245 7.41 -13.85 -4.25
N PHE A 246 6.98 -13.20 -5.32
CA PHE A 246 5.76 -13.54 -6.05
C PHE A 246 5.80 -14.97 -6.62
N GLY A 247 4.72 -15.70 -6.37
CA GLY A 247 4.53 -17.09 -6.75
C GLY A 247 5.24 -18.12 -5.82
N GLU A 248 5.79 -17.64 -4.70
CA GLU A 248 6.30 -18.49 -3.61
C GLU A 248 5.32 -18.57 -2.44
N GLY A 249 4.30 -17.70 -2.43
CA GLY A 249 3.24 -17.63 -1.42
C GLY A 249 1.92 -18.23 -1.88
N VAL A 250 0.86 -17.87 -1.15
CA VAL A 250 -0.49 -18.44 -1.32
C VAL A 250 -1.52 -17.46 -1.87
N VAL A 251 -1.13 -16.22 -2.16
CA VAL A 251 -2.04 -15.24 -2.77
C VAL A 251 -2.34 -15.62 -4.21
N PRO A 252 -3.62 -15.68 -4.65
CA PRO A 252 -3.97 -16.06 -6.02
C PRO A 252 -3.72 -14.91 -7.03
N LEU A 253 -2.46 -14.40 -7.08
CA LEU A 253 -2.08 -13.22 -7.87
C LEU A 253 -2.38 -13.37 -9.37
N SER A 254 -2.20 -14.56 -9.93
CA SER A 254 -2.51 -14.81 -11.35
C SER A 254 -4.01 -14.67 -11.63
N GLU A 255 -4.87 -15.18 -10.73
CA GLU A 255 -6.32 -15.05 -10.82
C GLU A 255 -6.75 -13.60 -10.59
N PHE A 256 -6.17 -12.93 -9.61
CA PHE A 256 -6.42 -11.53 -9.32
C PHE A 256 -6.15 -10.64 -10.54
N LEU A 257 -4.98 -10.80 -11.16
CA LEU A 257 -4.58 -10.06 -12.37
C LEU A 257 -5.39 -10.41 -13.62
N ALA A 258 -6.05 -11.57 -13.64
CA ALA A 258 -6.92 -11.96 -14.76
C ALA A 258 -8.30 -11.29 -14.72
N GLN A 259 -8.71 -10.70 -13.59
CA GLN A 259 -10.00 -10.05 -13.44
C GLN A 259 -10.14 -8.86 -14.38
N ARG A 260 -11.35 -8.71 -14.93
CA ARG A 260 -11.69 -7.58 -15.80
C ARG A 260 -11.56 -6.25 -15.07
N GLU A 261 -12.01 -6.19 -13.82
CA GLU A 261 -12.00 -5.01 -12.96
C GLU A 261 -10.57 -4.49 -12.75
N VAL A 262 -9.63 -5.39 -12.45
CA VAL A 262 -8.21 -5.07 -12.29
C VAL A 262 -7.59 -4.67 -13.63
N ARG A 263 -7.89 -5.38 -14.70
CA ARG A 263 -7.32 -5.10 -16.04
C ARG A 263 -7.84 -3.82 -16.69
N SER A 264 -9.01 -3.35 -16.26
CA SER A 264 -9.60 -2.09 -16.75
C SER A 264 -9.32 -0.90 -15.83
N LEU A 265 -8.49 -1.09 -14.80
CA LEU A 265 -8.13 -0.04 -13.87
C LEU A 265 -7.47 1.14 -14.59
N ASP A 266 -8.03 2.34 -14.40
CA ASP A 266 -7.38 3.60 -14.81
C ASP A 266 -6.41 4.05 -13.71
N GLY A 267 -5.31 3.30 -13.57
CA GLY A 267 -4.34 3.47 -12.51
C GLY A 267 -3.16 2.51 -12.67
N TYR A 268 -2.56 2.20 -11.54
CA TYR A 268 -1.38 1.35 -11.47
C TYR A 268 -1.64 0.12 -10.59
N ALA A 269 -0.99 -1.00 -10.95
CA ALA A 269 -0.74 -2.10 -10.05
C ALA A 269 0.70 -1.98 -9.54
N VAL A 270 0.85 -1.78 -8.26
CA VAL A 270 2.14 -1.56 -7.60
C VAL A 270 2.64 -2.90 -7.08
N LEU A 271 3.85 -3.25 -7.45
CA LEU A 271 4.50 -4.47 -6.97
C LEU A 271 5.19 -4.16 -5.65
N GLU A 272 4.79 -4.85 -4.60
CA GLU A 272 5.33 -4.67 -3.26
C GLU A 272 5.71 -5.99 -2.60
N GLN A 273 6.86 -5.99 -1.99
CA GLN A 273 7.28 -7.00 -1.03
C GLN A 273 7.86 -6.26 0.18
N ASP A 274 7.05 -6.10 1.23
CA ASP A 274 7.47 -5.32 2.39
C ASP A 274 8.68 -5.96 3.05
N ARG A 275 9.73 -5.16 3.18
CA ARG A 275 10.97 -5.55 3.85
C ARG A 275 11.23 -4.65 5.04
N MET A 276 11.60 -5.24 6.17
CA MET A 276 11.85 -4.50 7.42
C MET A 276 12.92 -3.44 7.28
N ALA A 277 14.01 -3.75 6.59
CA ALA A 277 15.07 -2.80 6.24
C ALA A 277 15.98 -3.41 5.19
N VAL A 278 16.44 -2.58 4.26
CA VAL A 278 17.43 -2.95 3.26
C VAL A 278 18.58 -1.94 3.36
N ARG A 279 19.81 -2.43 3.54
CA ARG A 279 20.99 -1.57 3.50
C ARG A 279 21.41 -1.35 2.06
N ILE A 280 22.09 -0.26 1.78
CA ILE A 280 22.53 0.04 0.41
C ILE A 280 23.41 -1.08 -0.18
N GLU A 281 24.19 -1.77 0.63
CA GLU A 281 25.04 -2.88 0.21
C GLU A 281 24.23 -4.12 -0.20
N ASP A 282 22.99 -4.29 0.28
CA ASP A 282 22.10 -5.40 -0.03
C ASP A 282 21.24 -5.12 -1.29
N LEU A 283 21.27 -3.89 -1.81
CA LEU A 283 20.46 -3.44 -2.94
C LEU A 283 20.58 -4.35 -4.19
N PRO A 284 21.77 -4.86 -4.58
CA PRO A 284 21.87 -5.77 -5.72
C PRO A 284 21.07 -7.08 -5.54
N ALA A 285 21.10 -7.66 -4.34
CA ALA A 285 20.38 -8.90 -4.04
C ALA A 285 18.87 -8.68 -4.02
N VAL A 286 18.40 -7.56 -3.44
CA VAL A 286 16.99 -7.18 -3.47
C VAL A 286 16.51 -6.95 -4.90
N ARG A 287 17.30 -6.25 -5.72
CA ARG A 287 17.03 -6.04 -7.13
C ARG A 287 16.78 -7.33 -7.89
N GLU A 288 17.60 -8.35 -7.69
CA GLU A 288 17.42 -9.66 -8.35
C GLU A 288 16.06 -10.31 -8.01
N VAL A 289 15.59 -10.14 -6.78
CA VAL A 289 14.27 -10.63 -6.36
C VAL A 289 13.18 -9.83 -7.05
N GLU A 290 13.26 -8.49 -7.02
CA GLU A 290 12.26 -7.60 -7.63
C GLU A 290 12.20 -7.74 -9.17
N GLU A 291 13.33 -8.01 -9.84
CA GLU A 291 13.34 -8.33 -11.27
C GLU A 291 12.56 -9.62 -11.56
N ARG A 292 12.69 -10.66 -10.72
CA ARG A 292 11.90 -11.89 -10.83
C ARG A 292 10.41 -11.64 -10.56
N ASN A 293 10.08 -10.84 -9.54
CA ASN A 293 8.71 -10.44 -9.25
C ASN A 293 8.07 -9.74 -10.45
N LEU A 294 8.75 -8.76 -11.04
CA LEU A 294 8.29 -8.02 -12.21
C LEU A 294 8.10 -8.93 -13.44
N GLN A 295 9.06 -9.82 -13.70
CA GLN A 295 8.94 -10.79 -14.78
C GLN A 295 7.74 -11.71 -14.58
N ARG A 296 7.52 -12.20 -13.37
CA ARG A 296 6.40 -13.08 -13.02
C ARG A 296 5.06 -12.41 -13.29
N VAL A 297 4.90 -11.15 -12.88
CA VAL A 297 3.67 -10.38 -13.15
C VAL A 297 3.44 -10.19 -14.64
N ARG A 298 4.47 -9.85 -15.40
CA ARG A 298 4.37 -9.73 -16.88
C ARG A 298 3.95 -11.04 -17.55
N GLU A 299 4.46 -12.18 -17.08
CA GLU A 299 4.05 -13.50 -17.55
C GLU A 299 2.57 -13.79 -17.25
N TRP A 300 2.09 -13.48 -16.04
CA TRP A 300 0.68 -13.66 -15.69
C TRP A 300 -0.24 -12.77 -16.52
N LEU A 301 0.12 -11.50 -16.71
CA LEU A 301 -0.65 -10.58 -17.55
C LEU A 301 -0.71 -11.04 -19.01
N SER A 302 0.35 -11.60 -19.56
CA SER A 302 0.38 -12.10 -20.94
C SER A 302 -0.52 -13.32 -21.15
N ARG A 303 -0.59 -14.23 -20.18
CA ARG A 303 -1.44 -15.44 -20.24
C ARG A 303 -2.93 -15.13 -20.11
N ALA A 304 -3.29 -14.07 -19.41
CA ALA A 304 -4.70 -13.68 -19.23
C ALA A 304 -5.31 -13.02 -20.48
N VAL A 305 -4.56 -12.86 -21.58
CA VAL A 305 -5.03 -12.31 -22.88
C VAL A 305 -5.45 -13.40 -23.85
N THR A 306 -5.07 -14.65 -23.58
CA THR A 306 -5.44 -15.82 -24.40
C THR A 306 -6.67 -16.51 -23.90
#